data_ef1705a47e3184ce11e8c840bb1b4ee6
#
_entry.id   ef1705a47e3184ce11e8c840bb1b4ee6
#
_cell.length_a   1.000
_cell.length_b   1.000
_cell.length_c   1.000
_cell.angle_alpha   90.00
_cell.angle_beta   90.00
_cell.angle_gamma   90.00
#
_symmetry.space_group_name_H-M   'P 1'
#
loop_
_entity.id
_entity.type
_entity.pdbx_description
1 polymer ?
#
loop_
_entity_poly.entity_id
_entity_poly.type
_entity_poly.pdbx_seq_one_letter_code
_entity_poly.pdbx_strand_id
1 'polypeptide(L)'
;MLRVSVVIVVLAAVLLAGLSGSYVLPLDHEAIQYETTPVTDVAWRLQQKIDRGEVTLRFDPEWGYLPAVLDALKVSRTSQMVVFTKTSLQAPRISPRNPRAIYFNDTVSIGWVPTGEVVEIAAHDPKQGVIFYTIDQVEVPKPRVKRRDDCLQCHATGATLGFGTSTWSIV
;
A
#
# COMPACT_ATOMS: atom_id res chain seq x y z
N MET A 1 8.27 14.18 -54.82
CA MET A 1 7.47 13.15 -54.14
C MET A 1 8.12 12.62 -52.84
N LEU A 2 9.40 12.24 -52.82
CA LEU A 2 10.08 11.69 -51.64
C LEU A 2 10.04 12.59 -50.39
N ARG A 3 10.24 13.91 -50.55
CA ARG A 3 10.24 14.89 -49.44
C ARG A 3 8.88 15.05 -48.75
N VAL A 4 7.77 14.94 -49.49
CA VAL A 4 6.40 15.03 -48.95
C VAL A 4 6.09 13.78 -48.16
N SER A 5 6.49 12.59 -48.64
CA SER A 5 6.29 11.33 -47.95
C SER A 5 7.03 11.26 -46.60
N VAL A 6 8.27 11.79 -46.55
CA VAL A 6 9.05 11.83 -45.28
C VAL A 6 8.39 12.75 -44.25
N VAL A 7 7.87 13.91 -44.66
CA VAL A 7 7.18 14.85 -43.74
C VAL A 7 5.90 14.22 -43.17
N ILE A 8 5.11 13.52 -43.99
CA ILE A 8 3.90 12.85 -43.55
C ILE A 8 4.22 11.73 -42.53
N VAL A 9 5.27 10.95 -42.78
CA VAL A 9 5.70 9.87 -41.88
C VAL A 9 6.18 10.44 -40.54
N VAL A 10 6.95 11.54 -40.55
CA VAL A 10 7.41 12.18 -39.31
C VAL A 10 6.26 12.81 -38.54
N LEU A 11 5.31 13.47 -39.20
CA LEU A 11 4.12 14.00 -38.54
C LEU A 11 3.24 12.91 -37.94
N ALA A 12 3.05 11.79 -38.64
CA ALA A 12 2.31 10.64 -38.10
C ALA A 12 3.02 10.01 -36.89
N ALA A 13 4.35 9.90 -36.92
CA ALA A 13 5.12 9.37 -35.78
C ALA A 13 5.05 10.31 -34.54
N VAL A 14 5.06 11.62 -34.72
CA VAL A 14 4.92 12.61 -33.65
C VAL A 14 3.52 12.60 -33.07
N LEU A 15 2.47 12.43 -33.88
CA LEU A 15 1.10 12.30 -33.45
C LEU A 15 0.87 10.97 -32.64
N LEU A 16 1.46 9.87 -33.11
CA LEU A 16 1.39 8.58 -32.41
C LEU A 16 2.16 8.59 -31.08
N ALA A 17 3.31 9.26 -31.01
CA ALA A 17 4.06 9.43 -29.78
C ALA A 17 3.31 10.29 -28.73
N GLY A 18 2.52 11.27 -29.18
CA GLY A 18 1.70 12.10 -28.29
C GLY A 18 0.49 11.35 -27.67
N LEU A 19 0.09 10.19 -28.21
CA LEU A 19 -1.03 9.39 -27.72
C LEU A 19 -0.61 8.30 -26.70
N SER A 20 0.69 8.14 -26.48
CA SER A 20 1.24 7.13 -25.57
C SER A 20 1.43 7.63 -24.13
N GLY A 21 0.88 8.77 -23.76
CA GLY A 21 0.89 9.27 -22.39
C GLY A 21 0.08 8.34 -21.49
N SER A 22 0.75 7.65 -20.58
CA SER A 22 0.06 6.94 -19.49
C SER A 22 -0.73 7.97 -18.68
N TYR A 23 -2.03 7.97 -18.81
CA TYR A 23 -2.90 8.88 -18.09
C TYR A 23 -2.99 8.40 -16.65
N VAL A 24 -2.23 9.01 -15.75
CA VAL A 24 -2.36 8.82 -14.31
C VAL A 24 -3.19 9.97 -13.79
N LEU A 25 -4.33 9.67 -13.16
CA LEU A 25 -5.13 10.70 -12.50
C LEU A 25 -4.34 11.24 -11.30
N PRO A 26 -4.24 12.56 -11.11
CA PRO A 26 -3.66 13.13 -9.90
C PRO A 26 -4.39 12.60 -8.65
N LEU A 27 -3.67 12.43 -7.56
CA LEU A 27 -4.24 11.94 -6.28
C LEU A 27 -5.35 12.84 -5.74
N ASP A 28 -5.29 14.13 -6.04
CA ASP A 28 -6.29 15.15 -5.70
C ASP A 28 -7.38 15.35 -6.75
N HIS A 29 -7.38 14.51 -7.83
CA HIS A 29 -8.46 14.54 -8.82
C HIS A 29 -9.82 14.39 -8.15
N GLU A 30 -10.83 15.15 -8.62
CA GLU A 30 -12.16 15.21 -7.99
C GLU A 30 -12.84 13.84 -7.80
N ALA A 31 -12.55 12.87 -8.66
CA ALA A 31 -13.06 11.50 -8.55
C ALA A 31 -12.37 10.68 -7.46
N ILE A 32 -11.15 11.03 -7.06
CA ILE A 32 -10.32 10.28 -6.09
C ILE A 32 -10.26 11.02 -4.77
N GLN A 33 -9.88 12.30 -4.79
CA GLN A 33 -9.69 13.17 -3.62
C GLN A 33 -8.92 12.48 -2.48
N TYR A 34 -7.82 11.80 -2.84
CA TYR A 34 -7.10 10.89 -1.96
C TYR A 34 -6.64 11.58 -0.67
N GLU A 35 -6.21 12.85 -0.74
CA GLU A 35 -5.70 13.59 0.40
C GLU A 35 -6.81 14.20 1.27
N THR A 36 -7.92 14.60 0.65
CA THR A 36 -8.96 15.42 1.30
C THR A 36 -10.18 14.63 1.77
N THR A 37 -10.51 13.51 1.11
CA THR A 37 -11.65 12.68 1.53
C THR A 37 -11.33 11.95 2.83
N PRO A 38 -12.19 12.05 3.86
CA PRO A 38 -12.02 11.29 5.09
C PRO A 38 -12.02 9.78 4.81
N VAL A 39 -11.01 9.08 5.32
CA VAL A 39 -10.91 7.63 5.22
C VAL A 39 -11.85 6.93 6.19
N THR A 40 -12.37 5.77 5.79
CA THR A 40 -13.33 4.98 6.57
C THR A 40 -12.96 3.50 6.67
N ASP A 41 -11.75 3.14 6.26
CA ASP A 41 -11.25 1.77 6.25
C ASP A 41 -11.05 1.18 7.67
N VAL A 42 -10.70 -0.11 7.70
CA VAL A 42 -10.57 -0.85 8.98
C VAL A 42 -9.35 -0.43 9.80
N ALA A 43 -8.26 0.05 9.16
CA ALA A 43 -7.06 0.50 9.86
C ALA A 43 -7.28 1.86 10.52
N TRP A 44 -7.96 2.78 9.85
CA TRP A 44 -8.40 4.04 10.43
C TRP A 44 -9.32 3.81 11.64
N ARG A 45 -10.32 2.91 11.50
CA ARG A 45 -11.20 2.55 12.62
C ARG A 45 -10.44 1.93 13.78
N LEU A 46 -9.39 1.14 13.52
CA LEU A 46 -8.52 0.61 14.57
C LEU A 46 -7.84 1.75 15.34
N GLN A 47 -7.27 2.74 14.64
CA GLN A 47 -6.68 3.92 15.29
C GLN A 47 -7.69 4.63 16.20
N GLN A 48 -8.91 4.84 15.72
CA GLN A 48 -9.96 5.49 16.52
C GLN A 48 -10.27 4.70 17.80
N LYS A 49 -10.30 3.37 17.73
CA LYS A 49 -10.52 2.50 18.91
C LYS A 49 -9.35 2.57 19.90
N ILE A 50 -8.12 2.63 19.40
CA ILE A 50 -6.93 2.81 20.24
C ILE A 50 -6.99 4.17 20.95
N ASP A 51 -7.34 5.23 20.25
CA ASP A 51 -7.42 6.59 20.80
C ASP A 51 -8.48 6.69 21.93
N ARG A 52 -9.62 5.99 21.77
CA ARG A 52 -10.68 5.92 22.79
C ARG A 52 -10.40 4.91 23.92
N GLY A 53 -9.32 4.13 23.81
CA GLY A 53 -8.99 3.10 24.80
C GLY A 53 -9.87 1.84 24.72
N GLU A 54 -10.62 1.66 23.63
CA GLU A 54 -11.45 0.48 23.38
C GLU A 54 -10.61 -0.74 22.95
N VAL A 55 -9.43 -0.48 22.38
CA VAL A 55 -8.48 -1.51 21.94
C VAL A 55 -7.08 -1.14 22.44
N THR A 56 -6.41 -2.12 23.04
CA THR A 56 -5.00 -2.05 23.41
C THR A 56 -4.24 -3.08 22.59
N LEU A 57 -3.29 -2.62 21.78
CA LEU A 57 -2.39 -3.52 21.07
C LEU A 57 -1.26 -3.93 22.00
N ARG A 58 -1.21 -5.21 22.37
CA ARG A 58 -0.14 -5.77 23.18
C ARG A 58 1.09 -5.99 22.31
N PHE A 59 2.23 -5.55 22.80
CA PHE A 59 3.52 -5.84 22.19
C PHE A 59 4.01 -7.24 22.57
N ASP A 60 4.40 -8.03 21.59
CA ASP A 60 5.00 -9.35 21.77
C ASP A 60 6.52 -9.23 21.59
N PRO A 61 7.36 -9.80 22.49
CA PRO A 61 8.81 -9.66 22.40
C PRO A 61 9.44 -10.23 21.11
N GLU A 62 8.81 -11.23 20.49
CA GLU A 62 9.31 -11.88 19.27
C GLU A 62 8.63 -11.31 18.01
N TRP A 63 7.33 -11.05 18.07
CA TRP A 63 6.50 -10.72 16.91
C TRP A 63 6.07 -9.24 16.86
N GLY A 64 6.46 -8.45 17.87
CA GLY A 64 6.06 -7.05 17.99
C GLY A 64 4.54 -6.88 18.09
N TYR A 65 3.99 -5.95 17.34
CA TYR A 65 2.53 -5.74 17.31
C TYR A 65 1.79 -6.67 16.36
N LEU A 66 2.47 -7.54 15.58
CA LEU A 66 1.82 -8.38 14.59
C LEU A 66 0.64 -9.19 15.17
N PRO A 67 0.78 -9.98 16.26
CA PRO A 67 -0.32 -10.79 16.77
C PRO A 67 -1.54 -9.94 17.15
N ALA A 68 -1.31 -8.83 17.84
CA ALA A 68 -2.39 -7.94 18.30
C ALA A 68 -3.10 -7.23 17.13
N VAL A 69 -2.36 -6.88 16.07
CA VAL A 69 -2.92 -6.28 14.85
C VAL A 69 -3.77 -7.29 14.09
N LEU A 70 -3.29 -8.53 13.92
CA LEU A 70 -4.05 -9.61 13.28
C LEU A 70 -5.39 -9.85 14.00
N ASP A 71 -5.34 -9.96 15.32
CA ASP A 71 -6.53 -10.18 16.15
C ASP A 71 -7.51 -8.99 16.07
N ALA A 72 -7.01 -7.75 16.18
CA ALA A 72 -7.82 -6.54 16.12
C ALA A 72 -8.50 -6.32 14.75
N LEU A 73 -7.84 -6.69 13.67
CA LEU A 73 -8.35 -6.59 12.30
C LEU A 73 -9.02 -7.88 11.80
N LYS A 74 -9.14 -8.91 12.68
CA LYS A 74 -9.77 -10.21 12.38
C LYS A 74 -9.13 -10.90 11.17
N VAL A 75 -7.82 -10.84 11.07
CA VAL A 75 -7.05 -11.51 10.02
C VAL A 75 -6.54 -12.84 10.54
N SER A 76 -6.84 -13.90 9.83
CA SER A 76 -6.40 -15.25 10.21
C SER A 76 -4.89 -15.41 10.06
N ARG A 77 -4.23 -16.00 11.04
CA ARG A 77 -2.81 -16.38 10.94
C ARG A 77 -2.57 -17.45 9.86
N THR A 78 -3.59 -18.21 9.49
CA THR A 78 -3.51 -19.23 8.45
C THR A 78 -3.60 -18.66 7.03
N SER A 79 -3.91 -17.36 6.88
CA SER A 79 -3.85 -16.68 5.58
C SER A 79 -2.43 -16.35 5.14
N GLN A 80 -1.43 -16.74 5.92
CA GLN A 80 -0.03 -16.40 5.69
C GLN A 80 0.46 -16.79 4.29
N MET A 81 1.03 -15.83 3.61
CA MET A 81 1.81 -15.98 2.39
C MET A 81 3.20 -15.37 2.61
N VAL A 82 4.22 -15.99 2.01
CA VAL A 82 5.62 -15.57 2.18
C VAL A 82 6.17 -15.04 0.87
N VAL A 83 6.78 -13.86 0.88
CA VAL A 83 7.34 -13.21 -0.30
C VAL A 83 8.79 -12.76 -0.07
N PHE A 84 9.60 -12.85 -1.12
CA PHE A 84 11.04 -12.52 -1.09
C PHE A 84 11.36 -11.25 -1.89
N THR A 85 10.37 -10.66 -2.56
CA THR A 85 10.56 -9.46 -3.37
C THR A 85 10.94 -8.27 -2.51
N LYS A 86 11.90 -7.49 -2.97
CA LYS A 86 12.39 -6.30 -2.27
C LYS A 86 11.56 -5.04 -2.58
N THR A 87 10.25 -5.19 -2.64
CA THR A 87 9.29 -4.13 -2.97
C THR A 87 8.52 -3.66 -1.74
N SER A 88 9.23 -3.27 -0.70
CA SER A 88 8.67 -2.83 0.58
C SER A 88 9.54 -1.72 1.15
N LEU A 89 8.99 -0.92 2.05
CA LEU A 89 9.75 0.05 2.86
C LEU A 89 10.92 -0.62 3.60
N GLN A 90 10.78 -1.93 3.86
CA GLN A 90 11.77 -2.74 4.58
C GLN A 90 12.62 -3.61 3.63
N ALA A 91 12.74 -3.24 2.35
CA ALA A 91 13.49 -3.98 1.32
C ALA A 91 14.90 -4.44 1.76
N PRO A 92 15.70 -3.65 2.48
CA PRO A 92 17.02 -4.08 2.94
C PRO A 92 17.01 -5.29 3.89
N ARG A 93 15.89 -5.51 4.59
CA ARG A 93 15.72 -6.61 5.57
C ARG A 93 15.16 -7.89 4.93
N ILE A 94 14.63 -7.81 3.70
CA ILE A 94 13.97 -8.94 3.03
C ILE A 94 15.00 -9.78 2.28
N SER A 95 14.96 -11.09 2.50
CA SER A 95 15.80 -12.07 1.80
C SER A 95 15.15 -13.46 1.86
N PRO A 96 15.63 -14.46 1.10
CA PRO A 96 15.15 -15.83 1.23
C PRO A 96 15.27 -16.43 2.64
N ARG A 97 16.20 -15.93 3.46
CA ARG A 97 16.39 -16.35 4.86
C ARG A 97 15.58 -15.50 5.85
N ASN A 98 15.10 -14.34 5.42
CA ASN A 98 14.28 -13.43 6.19
C ASN A 98 13.14 -12.88 5.32
N PRO A 99 12.19 -13.74 4.94
CA PRO A 99 11.10 -13.35 4.04
C PRO A 99 10.12 -12.41 4.72
N ARG A 100 9.38 -11.63 3.92
CA ARG A 100 8.21 -10.91 4.39
C ARG A 100 7.01 -11.87 4.44
N ALA A 101 6.35 -11.95 5.58
CA ALA A 101 5.06 -12.61 5.71
C ALA A 101 3.93 -11.61 5.41
N ILE A 102 2.94 -12.04 4.65
CA ILE A 102 1.74 -11.27 4.35
C ILE A 102 0.54 -12.08 4.85
N TYR A 103 -0.32 -11.43 5.63
CA TYR A 103 -1.58 -11.96 6.13
C TYR A 103 -2.72 -11.12 5.58
N PHE A 104 -3.86 -11.72 5.27
CA PHE A 104 -4.94 -10.97 4.62
C PHE A 104 -6.33 -11.52 4.90
N ASN A 105 -7.31 -10.66 4.70
CA ASN A 105 -8.71 -10.98 4.51
C ASN A 105 -9.28 -10.09 3.39
N ASP A 106 -10.58 -10.08 3.18
CA ASP A 106 -11.23 -9.34 2.09
C ASP A 106 -11.06 -7.82 2.17
N THR A 107 -10.68 -7.27 3.33
CA THR A 107 -10.65 -5.81 3.57
C THR A 107 -9.28 -5.26 3.88
N VAL A 108 -8.32 -6.10 4.24
CA VAL A 108 -6.98 -5.64 4.66
C VAL A 108 -5.91 -6.70 4.43
N SER A 109 -4.72 -6.23 4.07
CA SER A 109 -3.50 -7.03 4.02
C SER A 109 -2.47 -6.46 5.00
N ILE A 110 -1.76 -7.34 5.69
CA ILE A 110 -0.78 -7.00 6.72
C ILE A 110 0.57 -7.62 6.34
N GLY A 111 1.57 -6.79 6.15
CA GLY A 111 2.95 -7.19 5.87
C GLY A 111 3.81 -7.11 7.13
N TRP A 112 4.63 -8.13 7.35
CA TRP A 112 5.57 -8.18 8.48
C TRP A 112 6.88 -8.83 8.06
N VAL A 113 7.99 -8.27 8.51
CA VAL A 113 9.33 -8.81 8.31
C VAL A 113 9.92 -9.12 9.67
N PRO A 114 10.49 -10.31 9.90
CA PRO A 114 11.22 -10.59 11.13
C PRO A 114 12.27 -9.52 11.39
N THR A 115 12.35 -9.00 12.62
CA THR A 115 13.22 -7.87 12.99
C THR A 115 12.98 -6.58 12.20
N GLY A 116 11.82 -6.45 11.55
CA GLY A 116 11.42 -5.27 10.81
C GLY A 116 11.12 -4.07 11.73
N GLU A 117 11.15 -2.89 11.16
CA GLU A 117 10.91 -1.64 11.90
C GLU A 117 9.42 -1.32 12.03
N VAL A 118 8.58 -1.90 11.14
CA VAL A 118 7.15 -1.62 11.09
C VAL A 118 6.34 -2.88 10.76
N VAL A 119 5.08 -2.89 11.20
CA VAL A 119 4.00 -3.65 10.55
C VAL A 119 3.44 -2.78 9.44
N GLU A 120 3.37 -3.28 8.22
CA GLU A 120 2.78 -2.62 7.05
C GLU A 120 1.31 -3.04 6.93
N ILE A 121 0.41 -2.12 6.67
CA ILE A 121 -1.02 -2.39 6.52
C ILE A 121 -1.50 -1.73 5.22
N ALA A 122 -2.21 -2.50 4.40
CA ALA A 122 -2.92 -2.02 3.21
C ALA A 122 -4.41 -2.31 3.41
N ALA A 123 -5.21 -1.29 3.67
CA ALA A 123 -6.63 -1.40 3.98
C ALA A 123 -7.48 -0.84 2.84
N HIS A 124 -8.58 -1.53 2.50
CA HIS A 124 -9.51 -1.09 1.46
C HIS A 124 -10.47 -0.03 2.00
N ASP A 125 -10.41 1.17 1.44
CA ASP A 125 -11.41 2.21 1.61
C ASP A 125 -12.40 2.17 0.45
N PRO A 126 -13.73 2.24 0.70
CA PRO A 126 -14.74 2.11 -0.36
C PRO A 126 -14.71 3.22 -1.41
N LYS A 127 -14.13 4.39 -1.10
CA LYS A 127 -14.06 5.54 -2.02
C LYS A 127 -12.67 5.72 -2.64
N GLN A 128 -11.62 5.51 -1.84
CA GLN A 128 -10.25 5.88 -2.21
C GLN A 128 -9.43 4.68 -2.69
N GLY A 129 -9.98 3.46 -2.66
CA GLY A 129 -9.23 2.25 -2.94
C GLY A 129 -8.36 1.84 -1.76
N VAL A 130 -7.10 1.50 -1.99
CA VAL A 130 -6.23 1.03 -0.91
C VAL A 130 -5.49 2.19 -0.25
N ILE A 131 -5.63 2.27 1.07
CA ILE A 131 -4.88 3.20 1.93
C ILE A 131 -3.80 2.42 2.65
N PHE A 132 -2.60 2.99 2.70
CA PHE A 132 -1.44 2.36 3.31
C PHE A 132 -1.15 2.96 4.68
N TYR A 133 -0.76 2.09 5.62
CA TYR A 133 -0.40 2.48 6.99
C TYR A 133 0.81 1.69 7.48
N THR A 134 1.45 2.22 8.52
CA THR A 134 2.47 1.49 9.29
C THR A 134 2.22 1.63 10.79
N ILE A 135 2.67 0.62 11.54
CA ILE A 135 2.79 0.68 13.00
C ILE A 135 4.25 0.39 13.34
N ASP A 136 4.91 1.31 14.03
CA ASP A 136 6.29 1.14 14.44
C ASP A 136 6.42 -0.05 15.40
N GLN A 137 7.43 -0.89 15.20
CA GLN A 137 7.72 -2.07 16.03
C GLN A 137 8.56 -1.68 17.26
N VAL A 138 8.08 -0.69 18.00
CA VAL A 138 8.66 -0.23 19.26
C VAL A 138 7.55 -0.24 20.30
N GLU A 139 7.79 -0.88 21.44
CA GLU A 139 6.81 -0.95 22.51
C GLU A 139 6.52 0.43 23.10
N VAL A 140 5.26 0.85 22.99
CA VAL A 140 4.75 2.10 23.56
C VAL A 140 3.32 1.89 24.09
N PRO A 141 2.87 2.70 25.09
CA PRO A 141 1.53 2.55 25.66
C PRO A 141 0.37 2.70 24.65
N LYS A 142 0.56 3.56 23.63
CA LYS A 142 -0.43 3.80 22.56
C LYS A 142 0.27 3.84 21.21
N PRO A 143 0.42 2.68 20.53
CA PRO A 143 0.99 2.66 19.19
C PRO A 143 0.08 3.39 18.19
N ARG A 144 0.70 3.99 17.18
CA ARG A 144 0.01 4.78 16.16
C ARG A 144 -0.06 4.02 14.84
N VAL A 145 -1.27 3.94 14.28
CA VAL A 145 -1.50 3.52 12.89
C VAL A 145 -1.28 4.75 12.01
N LYS A 146 -0.09 4.85 11.41
CA LYS A 146 0.35 6.03 10.64
C LYS A 146 0.04 5.82 9.16
N ARG A 147 -0.75 6.70 8.54
CA ARG A 147 -0.96 6.71 7.08
C ARG A 147 0.35 7.00 6.34
N ARG A 148 0.54 6.33 5.21
CA ARG A 148 1.76 6.39 4.40
C ARG A 148 1.42 6.61 2.92
N ASP A 149 1.55 7.84 2.48
CA ASP A 149 1.25 8.20 1.09
C ASP A 149 2.43 7.92 0.15
N ASP A 150 3.65 7.78 0.68
CA ASP A 150 4.85 7.37 -0.06
C ASP A 150 4.73 5.96 -0.68
N CYS A 151 3.88 5.08 -0.15
CA CYS A 151 3.58 3.78 -0.75
C CYS A 151 2.94 3.90 -2.14
N LEU A 152 2.26 5.01 -2.42
CA LEU A 152 1.60 5.25 -3.71
C LEU A 152 2.58 5.40 -4.87
N GLN A 153 3.85 5.73 -4.60
CA GLN A 153 4.88 5.79 -5.65
C GLN A 153 5.00 4.48 -6.44
N CYS A 154 4.71 3.34 -5.80
CA CYS A 154 4.72 2.03 -6.43
C CYS A 154 3.32 1.46 -6.64
N HIS A 155 2.34 1.84 -5.82
CA HIS A 155 1.01 1.25 -5.79
C HIS A 155 -0.06 2.07 -6.53
N ALA A 156 0.20 3.32 -6.91
CA ALA A 156 -0.66 4.13 -7.77
C ALA A 156 0.05 4.41 -9.10
N THR A 157 -0.17 3.57 -10.08
CA THR A 157 0.48 3.65 -11.39
C THR A 157 -0.54 3.93 -12.49
N GLY A 158 -0.07 4.16 -13.74
CA GLY A 158 -0.95 4.29 -14.90
C GLY A 158 -1.85 3.07 -15.13
N ALA A 159 -1.41 1.87 -14.77
CA ALA A 159 -2.22 0.65 -14.86
C ALA A 159 -3.38 0.62 -13.86
N THR A 160 -3.29 1.37 -12.77
CA THR A 160 -4.33 1.50 -11.75
C THR A 160 -5.12 2.79 -11.87
N LEU A 161 -4.86 3.60 -12.92
CA LEU A 161 -5.44 4.93 -13.13
C LEU A 161 -5.25 5.88 -11.92
N GLY A 162 -4.19 5.68 -11.15
CA GLY A 162 -3.90 6.48 -9.95
C GLY A 162 -4.59 6.01 -8.68
N PHE A 163 -5.46 5.00 -8.73
CA PHE A 163 -6.01 4.39 -7.51
C PHE A 163 -4.95 3.52 -6.82
N GLY A 164 -4.89 3.60 -5.51
CA GLY A 164 -4.11 2.68 -4.70
C GLY A 164 -4.58 1.25 -4.89
N THR A 165 -3.66 0.31 -4.99
CA THR A 165 -3.98 -1.11 -5.15
C THR A 165 -3.18 -1.94 -4.17
N SER A 166 -3.83 -2.98 -3.62
CA SER A 166 -3.20 -3.99 -2.79
C SER A 166 -2.43 -5.04 -3.58
N THR A 167 -2.32 -4.87 -4.92
CA THR A 167 -1.61 -5.84 -5.74
C THR A 167 -0.16 -5.97 -5.24
N TRP A 168 0.09 -7.06 -4.59
CA TRP A 168 1.44 -7.49 -4.19
C TRP A 168 2.17 -8.10 -5.38
N SER A 169 1.46 -8.21 -6.51
CA SER A 169 2.05 -8.58 -7.78
C SER A 169 2.84 -7.39 -8.29
N ILE A 170 4.05 -7.53 -8.21
CA ILE A 170 4.94 -6.64 -8.80
C ILE A 170 5.83 -7.31 -9.74
N VAL A 171 5.96 -6.70 -10.74
CA VAL A 171 6.93 -6.83 -11.82
C VAL A 171 8.27 -7.37 -11.35
#